data_24f5183bf28a78aa24be295ce0073e2f
#
_entry.id   24f5183bf28a78aa24be295ce0073e2f
#
_cell.length_a   1.000
_cell.length_b   1.000
_cell.length_c   1.000
_cell.angle_alpha   90.00
_cell.angle_beta   90.00
_cell.angle_gamma   90.00
#
_symmetry.space_group_name_H-M   'P 1'
#
loop_
_entity.id
_entity.type
_entity.pdbx_description
1 polymer ?
#
loop_
_entity_poly.entity_id
_entity_poly.type
_entity_poly.pdbx_seq_one_letter_code
_entity_poly.pdbx_strand_id
1 'polypeptide(L)'
;MSNGYFYFPQPQNEPVLQFAPKSPEKLALKNALAKAKKVKMDIPMYIGSEEVRTGKKQEIRPPHETKHVLGHFHTGDASHMKAAIKASLNAREQWAHTPWVQRASIFLKAADLLATKYRYDMLAA
;
A
#
# COMPACT_ATOMS: atom_id res chain seq x y z
N MET A 1 28.23 -16.61 4.87
CA MET A 1 27.03 -17.29 4.30
C MET A 1 26.43 -18.12 5.41
N SER A 2 25.11 -18.08 5.60
CA SER A 2 24.42 -18.94 6.56
C SER A 2 24.20 -20.31 5.91
N ASN A 3 24.65 -21.38 6.58
CA ASN A 3 24.50 -22.77 6.12
C ASN A 3 23.22 -23.43 6.68
N GLY A 4 22.19 -22.64 7.00
CA GLY A 4 20.94 -23.14 7.52
C GLY A 4 19.93 -23.56 6.45
N TYR A 5 19.02 -24.44 6.81
CA TYR A 5 17.83 -24.73 6.01
C TYR A 5 16.80 -23.62 6.22
N PHE A 6 16.30 -23.04 5.12
CA PHE A 6 15.25 -22.03 5.16
C PHE A 6 13.97 -22.64 4.62
N TYR A 7 12.95 -22.66 5.45
CA TYR A 7 11.62 -23.14 5.07
C TYR A 7 10.67 -21.97 4.99
N PHE A 8 10.06 -21.78 3.83
CA PHE A 8 8.98 -20.81 3.66
C PHE A 8 7.64 -21.51 3.79
N PRO A 9 6.66 -20.86 4.45
CA PRO A 9 5.30 -21.40 4.48
C PRO A 9 4.78 -21.51 3.06
N GLN A 10 4.00 -22.56 2.80
CA GLN A 10 3.29 -22.73 1.53
C GLN A 10 2.35 -21.53 1.34
N PRO A 11 2.36 -20.89 0.14
CA PRO A 11 1.48 -19.78 -0.12
C PRO A 11 0.02 -20.26 -0.08
N GLN A 12 -0.80 -19.53 0.69
CA GLN A 12 -2.22 -19.79 0.81
C GLN A 12 -2.97 -18.49 0.54
N ASN A 13 -4.04 -18.57 -0.25
CA ASN A 13 -4.94 -17.45 -0.42
C ASN A 13 -5.69 -17.16 0.89
N GLU A 14 -6.05 -15.89 1.09
CA GLU A 14 -6.94 -15.52 2.17
C GLU A 14 -8.29 -16.22 2.03
N PRO A 15 -9.02 -16.46 3.15
CA PRO A 15 -10.33 -17.10 3.11
C PRO A 15 -11.30 -16.32 2.21
N VAL A 16 -12.01 -17.05 1.33
CA VAL A 16 -13.10 -16.49 0.54
C VAL A 16 -14.31 -16.28 1.45
N LEU A 17 -14.73 -15.02 1.62
CA LEU A 17 -15.86 -14.64 2.47
C LEU A 17 -17.09 -14.37 1.60
N GLN A 18 -18.26 -14.76 2.08
CA GLN A 18 -19.52 -14.63 1.32
C GLN A 18 -20.17 -13.25 1.45
N PHE A 19 -19.80 -12.45 2.45
CA PHE A 19 -20.42 -11.14 2.74
C PHE A 19 -21.95 -11.20 2.83
N ALA A 20 -22.49 -12.29 3.40
CA ALA A 20 -23.91 -12.52 3.56
C ALA A 20 -24.60 -11.37 4.33
N PRO A 21 -25.91 -11.17 4.16
CA PRO A 21 -26.65 -10.19 4.94
C PRO A 21 -26.42 -10.36 6.45
N LYS A 22 -26.08 -9.28 7.15
CA LYS A 22 -25.78 -9.24 8.60
C LYS A 22 -24.53 -10.00 9.04
N SER A 23 -23.71 -10.51 8.13
CA SER A 23 -22.45 -11.17 8.52
C SER A 23 -21.43 -10.15 9.05
N PRO A 24 -20.52 -10.60 9.97
CA PRO A 24 -19.52 -9.71 10.55
C PRO A 24 -18.59 -9.07 9.50
N GLU A 25 -18.19 -9.85 8.48
CA GLU A 25 -17.35 -9.36 7.39
C GLU A 25 -18.04 -8.27 6.57
N LYS A 26 -19.35 -8.40 6.30
CA LYS A 26 -20.13 -7.37 5.61
C LYS A 26 -20.27 -6.09 6.43
N LEU A 27 -20.46 -6.23 7.74
CA LEU A 27 -20.51 -5.08 8.66
C LEU A 27 -19.16 -4.36 8.71
N ALA A 28 -18.06 -5.14 8.81
CA ALA A 28 -16.71 -4.59 8.82
C ALA A 28 -16.39 -3.82 7.52
N LEU A 29 -16.74 -4.37 6.36
CA LEU A 29 -16.56 -3.70 5.07
C LEU A 29 -17.40 -2.41 4.98
N LYS A 30 -18.68 -2.43 5.39
CA LYS A 30 -19.51 -1.22 5.41
C LYS A 30 -18.94 -0.13 6.30
N ASN A 31 -18.39 -0.50 7.46
CA ASN A 31 -17.74 0.45 8.36
C ASN A 31 -16.48 1.04 7.75
N ALA A 32 -15.65 0.22 7.10
CA ALA A 32 -14.45 0.68 6.38
C ALA A 32 -14.81 1.65 5.24
N LEU A 33 -15.81 1.33 4.42
CA LEU A 33 -16.33 2.21 3.36
C LEU A 33 -16.83 3.54 3.92
N ALA A 34 -17.63 3.51 5.00
CA ALA A 34 -18.16 4.72 5.62
C ALA A 34 -17.04 5.59 6.21
N LYS A 35 -15.98 4.98 6.74
CA LYS A 35 -14.78 5.67 7.24
C LYS A 35 -14.00 6.28 6.07
N ALA A 36 -13.71 5.51 5.02
CA ALA A 36 -12.95 5.97 3.86
C ALA A 36 -13.63 7.16 3.17
N LYS A 37 -14.95 7.13 2.99
CA LYS A 37 -15.71 8.25 2.40
C LYS A 37 -15.63 9.57 3.18
N LYS A 38 -15.38 9.52 4.49
CA LYS A 38 -15.30 10.73 5.33
C LYS A 38 -13.91 11.37 5.33
N VAL A 39 -12.89 10.64 4.96
CA VAL A 39 -11.50 11.08 5.02
C VAL A 39 -11.09 11.62 3.66
N LYS A 40 -10.74 12.90 3.58
CA LYS A 40 -10.09 13.45 2.40
C LYS A 40 -8.58 13.28 2.53
N MET A 41 -8.00 12.47 1.65
CA MET A 41 -6.58 12.17 1.68
C MET A 41 -5.77 13.24 0.94
N ASP A 42 -4.62 13.59 1.49
CA ASP A 42 -3.60 14.41 0.82
C ASP A 42 -2.34 13.54 0.62
N ILE A 43 -2.20 12.97 -0.57
CA ILE A 43 -1.22 11.93 -0.87
C ILE A 43 0.07 12.57 -1.38
N PRO A 44 1.18 12.53 -0.62
CA PRO A 44 2.48 13.02 -1.05
C PRO A 44 3.14 12.06 -2.03
N MET A 45 4.19 12.50 -2.70
CA MET A 45 5.17 11.60 -3.30
C MET A 45 6.14 11.12 -2.22
N TYR A 46 6.57 9.87 -2.31
CA TYR A 46 7.65 9.33 -1.50
C TYR A 46 8.90 9.16 -2.36
N ILE A 47 9.94 9.92 -2.04
CA ILE A 47 11.23 9.86 -2.73
C ILE A 47 12.30 9.46 -1.72
N GLY A 48 12.76 8.22 -1.82
CA GLY A 48 13.57 7.62 -0.75
C GLY A 48 12.73 7.48 0.54
N SER A 49 13.19 8.09 1.64
CA SER A 49 12.48 8.12 2.92
C SER A 49 11.68 9.41 3.15
N GLU A 50 11.66 10.33 2.20
CA GLU A 50 11.07 11.67 2.38
C GLU A 50 9.69 11.78 1.76
N GLU A 51 8.77 12.45 2.47
CA GLU A 51 7.49 12.91 1.94
C GLU A 51 7.68 14.22 1.18
N VAL A 52 7.37 14.23 -0.12
CA VAL A 52 7.49 15.40 -0.97
C VAL A 52 6.11 15.93 -1.35
N ARG A 53 5.82 17.18 -0.98
CA ARG A 53 4.57 17.89 -1.27
C ARG A 53 4.87 19.10 -2.13
N THR A 54 4.47 19.07 -3.40
CA THR A 54 4.81 20.11 -4.39
C THR A 54 3.83 21.28 -4.43
N GLY A 55 2.69 21.16 -3.79
CA GLY A 55 1.59 22.13 -3.96
C GLY A 55 0.81 21.98 -5.28
N LYS A 56 1.37 21.35 -6.31
CA LYS A 56 0.65 21.00 -7.54
C LYS A 56 -0.17 19.74 -7.30
N LYS A 57 -1.48 19.90 -7.13
CA LYS A 57 -2.38 18.80 -6.72
C LYS A 57 -3.36 18.45 -7.82
N GLN A 58 -3.70 17.16 -7.91
CA GLN A 58 -4.82 16.66 -8.69
C GLN A 58 -5.82 15.95 -7.78
N GLU A 59 -7.11 16.10 -8.10
CA GLU A 59 -8.18 15.47 -7.35
C GLU A 59 -8.32 14.00 -7.71
N ILE A 60 -8.66 13.21 -6.69
CA ILE A 60 -9.02 11.79 -6.85
C ILE A 60 -10.54 11.70 -6.68
N ARG A 61 -11.21 11.20 -7.71
CA ARG A 61 -12.66 11.02 -7.72
C ARG A 61 -13.01 9.58 -8.11
N PRO A 62 -13.96 8.94 -7.43
CA PRO A 62 -14.39 7.60 -7.83
C PRO A 62 -15.18 7.69 -9.15
N PRO A 63 -15.02 6.74 -10.08
CA PRO A 63 -15.67 6.80 -11.39
C PRO A 63 -17.20 6.70 -11.32
N HIS A 64 -17.74 6.09 -10.29
CA HIS A 64 -19.18 5.93 -10.07
C HIS A 64 -19.82 7.09 -9.30
N GLU A 65 -19.04 8.00 -8.72
CA GLU A 65 -19.52 9.14 -7.94
C GLU A 65 -18.63 10.38 -8.17
N THR A 66 -18.62 10.89 -9.39
CA THR A 66 -17.68 11.94 -9.85
C THR A 66 -17.80 13.27 -9.11
N LYS A 67 -18.90 13.52 -8.40
CA LYS A 67 -19.07 14.71 -7.55
C LYS A 67 -18.36 14.57 -6.20
N HIS A 68 -18.02 13.36 -5.79
CA HIS A 68 -17.31 13.09 -4.53
C HIS A 68 -15.80 13.19 -4.73
N VAL A 69 -15.13 13.98 -3.88
CA VAL A 69 -13.65 14.10 -3.88
C VAL A 69 -13.11 13.26 -2.73
N LEU A 70 -12.39 12.18 -3.07
CA LEU A 70 -11.72 11.30 -2.10
C LEU A 70 -10.46 11.94 -1.52
N GLY A 71 -9.83 12.82 -2.27
CA GLY A 71 -8.59 13.47 -1.85
C GLY A 71 -7.83 14.09 -3.00
N HIS A 72 -6.56 14.34 -2.76
CA HIS A 72 -5.64 14.92 -3.73
C HIS A 72 -4.31 14.16 -3.69
N PHE A 73 -3.63 14.11 -4.82
CA PHE A 73 -2.25 13.67 -4.88
C PHE A 73 -1.35 14.77 -5.45
N HIS A 74 -0.11 14.80 -5.01
CA HIS A 74 0.89 15.75 -5.49
C HIS A 74 1.53 15.25 -6.78
N THR A 75 1.63 16.14 -7.78
CA THR A 75 2.31 15.85 -9.04
C THR A 75 3.73 16.38 -9.01
N GLY A 76 4.65 15.59 -9.56
CA GLY A 76 6.06 15.94 -9.68
C GLY A 76 6.43 16.44 -11.07
N ASP A 77 7.67 16.86 -11.20
CA ASP A 77 8.32 17.26 -12.45
C ASP A 77 9.61 16.44 -12.68
N ALA A 78 10.37 16.84 -13.69
CA ALA A 78 11.62 16.16 -14.05
C ALA A 78 12.67 16.17 -12.92
N SER A 79 12.67 17.18 -12.05
CA SER A 79 13.60 17.22 -10.91
C SER A 79 13.28 16.16 -9.87
N HIS A 80 12.00 15.95 -9.58
CA HIS A 80 11.52 14.90 -8.67
C HIS A 80 11.81 13.51 -9.23
N MET A 81 11.65 13.31 -10.56
CA MET A 81 12.01 12.06 -11.22
C MET A 81 13.51 11.75 -11.08
N LYS A 82 14.38 12.74 -11.33
CA LYS A 82 15.83 12.60 -11.14
C LYS A 82 16.19 12.27 -9.69
N ALA A 83 15.54 12.92 -8.72
CA ALA A 83 15.73 12.64 -7.30
C ALA A 83 15.31 11.21 -6.94
N ALA A 84 14.19 10.72 -7.45
CA ALA A 84 13.72 9.35 -7.24
C ALA A 84 14.70 8.31 -7.82
N ILE A 85 15.22 8.55 -9.03
CA ILE A 85 16.25 7.69 -9.64
C ILE A 85 17.50 7.66 -8.75
N LYS A 86 17.98 8.82 -8.31
CA LYS A 86 19.16 8.91 -7.41
C LYS A 86 18.93 8.16 -6.10
N ALA A 87 17.77 8.33 -5.48
CA ALA A 87 17.44 7.62 -4.24
C ALA A 87 17.41 6.10 -4.43
N SER A 88 16.83 5.61 -5.54
CA SER A 88 16.80 4.18 -5.89
C SER A 88 18.20 3.61 -6.11
N LEU A 89 19.07 4.34 -6.82
CA LEU A 89 20.46 3.92 -7.04
C LEU A 89 21.25 3.86 -5.74
N ASN A 90 21.05 4.82 -4.84
CA ASN A 90 21.70 4.81 -3.53
C ASN A 90 21.27 3.62 -2.66
N ALA A 91 20.01 3.24 -2.72
CA ALA A 91 19.49 2.10 -1.97
C ALA A 91 19.90 0.73 -2.56
N ARG A 92 20.29 0.69 -3.84
CA ARG A 92 20.53 -0.53 -4.61
C ARG A 92 21.58 -1.44 -3.98
N GLU A 93 22.71 -0.88 -3.56
CA GLU A 93 23.84 -1.65 -3.05
C GLU A 93 23.46 -2.39 -1.76
N GLN A 94 22.92 -1.66 -0.80
CA GLN A 94 22.50 -2.25 0.48
C GLN A 94 21.42 -3.31 0.26
N TRP A 95 20.41 -3.03 -0.61
CA TRP A 95 19.35 -3.97 -0.91
C TRP A 95 19.87 -5.24 -1.61
N ALA A 96 20.83 -5.09 -2.53
CA ALA A 96 21.41 -6.23 -3.24
C ALA A 96 22.21 -7.17 -2.30
N HIS A 97 22.86 -6.60 -1.28
CA HIS A 97 23.62 -7.39 -0.29
C HIS A 97 22.73 -7.93 0.85
N THR A 98 21.48 -7.47 0.97
CA THR A 98 20.54 -8.01 1.96
C THR A 98 20.22 -9.47 1.62
N PRO A 99 20.38 -10.41 2.58
CA PRO A 99 20.08 -11.82 2.34
C PRO A 99 18.67 -12.02 1.78
N TRP A 100 18.55 -12.89 0.79
CA TRP A 100 17.27 -13.11 0.10
C TRP A 100 16.12 -13.51 1.04
N VAL A 101 16.42 -14.26 2.11
CA VAL A 101 15.43 -14.63 3.15
C VAL A 101 14.85 -13.40 3.84
N GLN A 102 15.69 -12.42 4.18
CA GLN A 102 15.24 -11.18 4.80
C GLN A 102 14.38 -10.36 3.84
N ARG A 103 14.79 -10.28 2.56
CA ARG A 103 13.98 -9.60 1.53
C ARG A 103 12.62 -10.28 1.36
N ALA A 104 12.60 -11.61 1.26
CA ALA A 104 11.35 -12.38 1.14
C ALA A 104 10.45 -12.23 2.36
N SER A 105 11.01 -12.17 3.58
CA SER A 105 10.24 -12.02 4.81
C SER A 105 9.47 -10.69 4.87
N ILE A 106 9.98 -9.63 4.26
CA ILE A 106 9.29 -8.34 4.17
C ILE A 106 8.00 -8.49 3.35
N PHE A 107 8.06 -9.18 2.19
CA PHE A 107 6.89 -9.41 1.35
C PHE A 107 5.88 -10.35 1.99
N LEU A 108 6.34 -11.39 2.68
CA LEU A 108 5.45 -12.28 3.46
C LEU A 108 4.73 -11.51 4.57
N LYS A 109 5.42 -10.61 5.26
CA LYS A 109 4.81 -9.75 6.27
C LYS A 109 3.79 -8.78 5.65
N ALA A 110 4.10 -8.22 4.50
CA ALA A 110 3.17 -7.36 3.77
C ALA A 110 1.91 -8.13 3.36
N ALA A 111 2.05 -9.34 2.82
CA ALA A 111 0.94 -10.20 2.45
C ALA A 111 0.04 -10.53 3.65
N ASP A 112 0.63 -10.90 4.79
CA ASP A 112 -0.10 -11.15 6.04
C ASP A 112 -0.91 -9.92 6.49
N LEU A 113 -0.29 -8.74 6.48
CA LEU A 113 -0.96 -7.50 6.87
C LEU A 113 -2.12 -7.13 5.93
N LEU A 114 -1.96 -7.32 4.63
CA LEU A 114 -3.01 -7.06 3.63
C LEU A 114 -4.17 -8.05 3.75
N ALA A 115 -3.87 -9.33 4.01
CA ALA A 115 -4.88 -10.37 4.15
C ALA A 115 -5.65 -10.31 5.49
N THR A 116 -5.08 -9.66 6.51
CA THR A 116 -5.65 -9.62 7.87
C THR A 116 -6.00 -8.20 8.31
N LYS A 117 -5.04 -7.48 8.86
CA LYS A 117 -5.24 -6.18 9.52
C LYS A 117 -5.85 -5.12 8.59
N TYR A 118 -5.35 -5.03 7.36
CA TYR A 118 -5.77 -4.01 6.39
C TYR A 118 -6.76 -4.52 5.35
N ARG A 119 -7.27 -5.76 5.51
CA ARG A 119 -8.15 -6.39 4.53
C ARG A 119 -9.35 -5.52 4.16
N TYR A 120 -10.09 -5.03 5.13
CA TYR A 120 -11.30 -4.23 4.87
C TYR A 120 -10.99 -2.81 4.41
N ASP A 121 -9.88 -2.24 4.85
CA ASP A 121 -9.43 -0.94 4.35
C ASP A 121 -9.05 -1.04 2.86
N MET A 122 -8.35 -2.11 2.46
CA MET A 122 -7.99 -2.36 1.06
C MET A 122 -9.19 -2.70 0.17
N LEU A 123 -10.20 -3.40 0.72
CA LEU A 123 -11.44 -3.68 -0.01
C LEU A 123 -12.34 -2.45 -0.14
N ALA A 124 -12.16 -1.44 0.72
CA ALA A 124 -12.93 -0.21 0.71
C ALA A 124 -12.32 0.88 -0.18
N ALA A 125 -11.03 0.78 -0.50
CA ALA A 125 -10.30 1.71 -1.36
C ALA A 125 -10.54 1.42 -2.84
#